data_312d12c2b5f1e786f1d50b101b59cab4
#
_entry.id   312d12c2b5f1e786f1d50b101b59cab4
#
_cell.length_a   1.000
_cell.length_b   1.000
_cell.length_c   1.000
_cell.angle_alpha   90.00
_cell.angle_beta   90.00
_cell.angle_gamma   90.00
#
_symmetry.space_group_name_H-M   'P 1'
#
loop_
_entity.id
_entity.type
_entity.pdbx_description
1 polymer ?
#
loop_
_entity_poly.entity_id
_entity_poly.type
_entity_poly.pdbx_seq_one_letter_code
_entity_poly.pdbx_strand_id
1 'polypeptide(L)'
;MVRPFNPPSIPAPSGSYIHGIEVPPNARLLFISGQTPGRSDGSVPENFEEQVEVCWKRIGAILEGAGMGFNDLVKVQTFVTRQENVSKTSAVRKRVLGEHRPTATLLCISGLADPRYLVEIEAIAAKV
;
A
#
# COMPACT_ATOMS: atom_id res chain seq x y z
N MET A 1 -3.67 18.26 -9.67
CA MET A 1 -3.85 17.84 -8.28
C MET A 1 -4.94 16.79 -8.17
N VAL A 2 -4.74 15.77 -7.39
CA VAL A 2 -5.77 14.74 -7.17
C VAL A 2 -6.92 15.29 -6.34
N ARG A 3 -8.13 14.76 -6.56
CA ARG A 3 -9.33 15.17 -5.82
C ARG A 3 -9.89 13.99 -5.03
N PRO A 4 -9.99 14.09 -3.70
CA PRO A 4 -10.57 13.03 -2.88
C PRO A 4 -12.10 13.10 -2.86
N PHE A 5 -12.74 11.92 -2.73
CA PHE A 5 -14.19 11.80 -2.65
C PHE A 5 -14.57 10.86 -1.52
N ASN A 6 -15.33 11.40 -0.55
CA ASN A 6 -15.97 10.64 0.51
C ASN A 6 -17.43 11.09 0.57
N PRO A 7 -18.29 10.63 -0.37
CA PRO A 7 -19.67 11.14 -0.42
C PRO A 7 -20.45 10.77 0.85
N PRO A 8 -21.29 11.68 1.34
CA PRO A 8 -22.04 11.43 2.58
C PRO A 8 -23.13 10.36 2.45
N SER A 9 -23.43 9.94 1.21
CA SER A 9 -24.44 8.90 0.96
C SER A 9 -23.96 7.49 1.28
N ILE A 10 -22.66 7.30 1.55
CA ILE A 10 -22.11 6.02 1.98
C ILE A 10 -21.40 6.21 3.32
N PRO A 11 -21.18 5.12 4.09
CA PRO A 11 -20.46 5.23 5.37
C PRO A 11 -19.08 5.84 5.19
N ALA A 12 -18.66 6.68 6.13
CA ALA A 12 -17.31 7.24 6.15
C ALA A 12 -16.26 6.14 6.18
N PRO A 13 -15.03 6.39 5.67
CA PRO A 13 -13.97 5.40 5.74
C PRO A 13 -13.71 4.95 7.17
N SER A 14 -13.62 3.64 7.37
CA SER A 14 -13.40 3.03 8.69
C SER A 14 -11.92 2.97 9.07
N GLY A 15 -11.00 3.43 8.21
CA GLY A 15 -9.57 3.36 8.43
C GLY A 15 -8.82 4.48 7.71
N SER A 16 -7.54 4.25 7.50
CA SER A 16 -6.62 5.24 6.92
C SER A 16 -6.67 5.24 5.38
N TYR A 17 -7.85 5.52 4.82
CA TYR A 17 -8.04 5.56 3.37
C TYR A 17 -9.15 6.54 2.99
N ILE A 18 -9.28 6.78 1.68
CA ILE A 18 -10.34 7.60 1.07
C ILE A 18 -11.12 6.69 0.13
N HIS A 19 -12.42 6.91 -0.02
CA HIS A 19 -13.25 6.07 -0.89
C HIS A 19 -12.90 6.20 -2.36
N GLY A 20 -12.64 7.40 -2.84
CA GLY A 20 -12.29 7.62 -4.23
C GLY A 20 -11.29 8.75 -4.41
N ILE A 21 -10.47 8.65 -5.45
CA ILE A 21 -9.54 9.71 -5.84
C ILE A 21 -9.65 9.88 -7.35
N GLU A 22 -9.85 11.13 -7.77
CA GLU A 22 -9.80 11.50 -9.18
C GLU A 22 -8.41 12.06 -9.49
N VAL A 23 -7.80 11.53 -10.54
CA VAL A 23 -6.47 11.94 -11.00
C VAL A 23 -6.63 12.84 -12.22
N PRO A 24 -5.96 14.01 -12.27
CA PRO A 24 -6.08 14.90 -13.42
C PRO A 24 -5.40 14.30 -14.66
N PRO A 25 -5.84 14.69 -15.88
CA PRO A 25 -5.36 14.06 -17.11
C PRO A 25 -3.89 14.30 -17.43
N ASN A 26 -3.27 15.33 -16.84
CA ASN A 26 -1.86 15.65 -17.07
C ASN A 26 -0.92 15.01 -16.05
N ALA A 27 -1.42 14.15 -15.16
CA ALA A 27 -0.59 13.47 -14.18
C ALA A 27 0.24 12.36 -14.82
N ARG A 28 1.48 12.19 -14.33
CA ARG A 28 2.26 10.99 -14.61
C ARG A 28 1.75 9.89 -13.69
N LEU A 29 1.57 8.69 -14.24
CA LEU A 29 1.13 7.53 -13.47
C LEU A 29 2.29 6.56 -13.30
N LEU A 30 2.46 6.04 -12.09
CA LEU A 30 3.43 4.99 -11.78
C LEU A 30 2.67 3.78 -11.24
N PHE A 31 2.76 2.67 -11.98
CA PHE A 31 2.20 1.39 -11.56
C PHE A 31 3.28 0.58 -10.86
N ILE A 32 3.03 0.19 -9.63
CA ILE A 32 3.99 -0.53 -8.79
C ILE A 32 3.48 -1.96 -8.62
N SER A 33 4.27 -2.91 -9.12
CA SER A 33 3.97 -4.34 -8.95
C SER A 33 3.89 -4.71 -7.48
N GLY A 34 3.22 -5.81 -7.19
CA GLY A 34 3.19 -6.37 -5.85
C GLY A 34 4.61 -6.49 -5.28
N GLN A 35 4.85 -5.82 -4.17
CA GLN A 35 6.13 -5.89 -3.46
C GLN A 35 6.01 -6.89 -2.33
N THR A 36 6.93 -7.85 -2.34
CA THR A 36 6.99 -8.94 -1.38
C THR A 36 7.95 -8.62 -0.25
N PRO A 37 7.97 -9.38 0.86
CA PRO A 37 8.82 -9.08 1.99
C PRO A 37 10.25 -9.60 1.89
N GLY A 38 10.72 -9.98 0.71
CA GLY A 38 12.10 -10.43 0.51
C GLY A 38 13.11 -9.31 0.58
N ARG A 39 14.16 -9.50 1.36
CA ARG A 39 15.29 -8.57 1.43
C ARG A 39 16.28 -8.83 0.29
N SER A 40 17.19 -7.86 0.07
CA SER A 40 18.20 -7.95 -1.00
C SER A 40 19.11 -9.16 -0.86
N ASP A 41 19.36 -9.64 0.35
CA ASP A 41 20.18 -10.82 0.63
C ASP A 41 19.43 -12.15 0.48
N GLY A 42 18.15 -12.11 0.11
CA GLY A 42 17.30 -13.29 -0.06
C GLY A 42 16.60 -13.75 1.20
N SER A 43 16.86 -13.10 2.34
CA SER A 43 16.18 -13.45 3.58
C SER A 43 14.76 -12.88 3.61
N VAL A 44 13.89 -13.52 4.40
CA VAL A 44 12.50 -13.09 4.62
C VAL A 44 12.27 -13.02 6.12
N PRO A 45 11.82 -11.88 6.67
CA PRO A 45 11.54 -11.81 8.09
C PRO A 45 10.45 -12.80 8.49
N GLU A 46 10.58 -13.43 9.65
CA GLU A 46 9.53 -14.29 10.20
C GLU A 46 8.39 -13.48 10.80
N ASN A 47 8.71 -12.32 11.36
CA ASN A 47 7.73 -11.44 12.00
C ASN A 47 6.89 -10.73 10.94
N PHE A 48 5.56 -10.77 11.11
CA PHE A 48 4.63 -10.18 10.15
C PHE A 48 4.85 -8.68 9.94
N GLU A 49 4.99 -7.93 11.03
CA GLU A 49 5.15 -6.48 10.94
C GLU A 49 6.45 -6.08 10.24
N GLU A 50 7.52 -6.85 10.46
CA GLU A 50 8.76 -6.64 9.73
C GLU A 50 8.58 -6.94 8.24
N GLN A 51 7.78 -7.95 7.87
CA GLN A 51 7.44 -8.20 6.48
C GLN A 51 6.72 -7.01 5.86
N VAL A 52 5.77 -6.43 6.57
CA VAL A 52 5.04 -5.24 6.10
C VAL A 52 6.01 -4.06 5.89
N GLU A 53 6.94 -3.87 6.82
CA GLU A 53 7.95 -2.82 6.69
C GLU A 53 8.83 -3.00 5.45
N VAL A 54 9.26 -4.22 5.16
CA VAL A 54 10.05 -4.50 3.95
C VAL A 54 9.25 -4.16 2.69
N CYS A 55 7.98 -4.55 2.63
CA CYS A 55 7.13 -4.22 1.48
C CYS A 55 7.05 -2.71 1.26
N TRP A 56 6.81 -1.93 2.33
CA TRP A 56 6.73 -0.48 2.23
C TRP A 56 8.07 0.16 1.86
N LYS A 57 9.16 -0.36 2.38
CA LYS A 57 10.50 0.12 2.03
C LYS A 57 10.78 -0.07 0.53
N ARG A 58 10.37 -1.20 -0.03
CA ARG A 58 10.52 -1.47 -1.45
C ARG A 58 9.66 -0.52 -2.29
N ILE A 59 8.42 -0.27 -1.88
CA ILE A 59 7.55 0.71 -2.54
C ILE A 59 8.19 2.10 -2.51
N GLY A 60 8.73 2.50 -1.36
CA GLY A 60 9.42 3.78 -1.22
C GLY A 60 10.59 3.94 -2.16
N ALA A 61 11.38 2.88 -2.34
CA ALA A 61 12.52 2.89 -3.26
C ALA A 61 12.07 3.06 -4.72
N ILE A 62 10.97 2.41 -5.12
CA ILE A 62 10.42 2.53 -6.47
C ILE A 62 9.89 3.95 -6.70
N LEU A 63 9.15 4.50 -5.74
CA LEU A 63 8.66 5.88 -5.80
C LEU A 63 9.81 6.86 -5.97
N GLU A 64 10.85 6.74 -5.15
CA GLU A 64 12.02 7.59 -5.21
C GLU A 64 12.69 7.54 -6.59
N GLY A 65 12.81 6.35 -7.16
CA GLY A 65 13.36 6.17 -8.51
C GLY A 65 12.55 6.89 -9.59
N ALA A 66 11.27 7.13 -9.36
CA ALA A 66 10.39 7.86 -10.28
C ALA A 66 10.26 9.35 -9.94
N GLY A 67 11.00 9.83 -8.94
CA GLY A 67 10.86 11.22 -8.49
C GLY A 67 9.56 11.47 -7.74
N MET A 68 9.03 10.45 -7.09
CA MET A 68 7.78 10.51 -6.33
C MET A 68 8.01 10.13 -4.87
N GLY A 69 6.99 10.32 -4.05
CA GLY A 69 7.00 9.93 -2.65
C GLY A 69 5.68 9.28 -2.24
N PHE A 70 5.58 8.89 -0.99
CA PHE A 70 4.36 8.25 -0.46
C PHE A 70 3.12 9.14 -0.61
N ASN A 71 3.27 10.45 -0.58
CA ASN A 71 2.15 11.38 -0.76
C ASN A 71 1.59 11.35 -2.19
N ASP A 72 2.28 10.74 -3.12
CA ASP A 72 1.80 10.59 -4.50
C ASP A 72 0.99 9.31 -4.72
N LEU A 73 0.90 8.43 -3.72
CA LEU A 73 0.11 7.22 -3.79
C LEU A 73 -1.38 7.55 -3.90
N VAL A 74 -2.05 6.95 -4.88
CA VAL A 74 -3.50 7.11 -5.09
C VAL A 74 -4.26 5.82 -4.85
N LYS A 75 -3.59 4.67 -4.95
CA LYS A 75 -4.20 3.38 -4.66
C LYS A 75 -3.18 2.43 -4.03
N VAL A 76 -3.59 1.78 -2.95
CA VAL A 76 -2.80 0.75 -2.27
C VAL A 76 -3.67 -0.49 -2.14
N GLN A 77 -3.14 -1.64 -2.53
CA GLN A 77 -3.81 -2.92 -2.36
C GLN A 77 -2.90 -3.84 -1.56
N THR A 78 -3.42 -4.33 -0.43
CA THR A 78 -2.66 -5.19 0.49
C THR A 78 -3.28 -6.57 0.53
N PHE A 79 -2.43 -7.59 0.36
CA PHE A 79 -2.81 -8.99 0.42
C PHE A 79 -2.17 -9.62 1.66
N VAL A 80 -2.97 -10.27 2.50
CA VAL A 80 -2.47 -11.03 3.64
C VAL A 80 -2.95 -12.47 3.55
N THR A 81 -2.17 -13.41 4.07
CA THR A 81 -2.49 -14.83 3.96
C THR A 81 -3.16 -15.42 5.19
N ARG A 82 -3.28 -14.62 6.28
CA ARG A 82 -3.91 -15.04 7.53
C ARG A 82 -4.83 -13.97 8.05
N GLN A 83 -6.05 -14.34 8.39
CA GLN A 83 -7.07 -13.40 8.88
C GLN A 83 -6.59 -12.63 10.12
N GLU A 84 -5.85 -13.30 11.01
CA GLU A 84 -5.35 -12.69 12.24
C GLU A 84 -4.36 -11.55 12.01
N ASN A 85 -3.76 -11.47 10.81
CA ASN A 85 -2.80 -10.42 10.47
C ASN A 85 -3.46 -9.19 9.83
N VAL A 86 -4.74 -9.24 9.48
CA VAL A 86 -5.43 -8.13 8.84
C VAL A 86 -5.31 -6.83 9.65
N SER A 87 -5.60 -6.89 10.94
CA SER A 87 -5.54 -5.71 11.80
C SER A 87 -4.12 -5.18 12.03
N LYS A 88 -3.11 -6.02 11.83
CA LYS A 88 -1.71 -5.66 12.10
C LYS A 88 -1.08 -4.81 10.99
N THR A 89 -1.73 -4.69 9.83
CA THR A 89 -1.20 -3.91 8.70
C THR A 89 -1.27 -2.41 8.95
N SER A 90 -2.23 -1.95 9.74
CA SER A 90 -2.56 -0.53 9.87
C SER A 90 -1.49 0.29 10.59
N ALA A 91 -0.82 -0.26 11.59
CA ALA A 91 0.18 0.47 12.37
C ALA A 91 1.36 0.89 11.51
N VAL A 92 1.89 -0.04 10.70
CA VAL A 92 3.01 0.26 9.78
C VAL A 92 2.56 1.24 8.70
N ARG A 93 1.37 1.02 8.13
CA ARG A 93 0.83 1.91 7.09
C ARG A 93 0.70 3.35 7.59
N LYS A 94 0.15 3.55 8.79
CA LYS A 94 0.02 4.90 9.38
C LYS A 94 1.38 5.57 9.58
N ARG A 95 2.37 4.80 10.04
CA ARG A 95 3.73 5.32 10.26
C ARG A 95 4.37 5.75 8.95
N VAL A 96 4.18 4.98 7.88
CA VAL A 96 4.75 5.25 6.55
C VAL A 96 4.03 6.40 5.86
N LEU A 97 2.70 6.40 5.86
CA LEU A 97 1.89 7.37 5.12
C LEU A 97 1.64 8.67 5.88
N GLY A 98 1.77 8.67 7.20
CA GLY A 98 1.48 9.86 8.01
C GLY A 98 0.02 10.29 7.84
N GLU A 99 -0.19 11.55 7.47
CA GLU A 99 -1.52 12.13 7.23
C GLU A 99 -2.11 11.76 5.87
N HIS A 100 -1.28 11.24 4.95
CA HIS A 100 -1.75 10.93 3.61
C HIS A 100 -2.71 9.73 3.60
N ARG A 101 -3.80 9.85 2.82
CA ARG A 101 -4.84 8.83 2.72
C ARG A 101 -5.11 8.49 1.26
N PRO A 102 -4.51 7.42 0.72
CA PRO A 102 -4.85 6.93 -0.62
C PRO A 102 -6.15 6.13 -0.59
N THR A 103 -6.66 5.75 -1.76
CA THR A 103 -7.64 4.66 -1.82
C THR A 103 -6.94 3.36 -1.41
N ALA A 104 -7.67 2.44 -0.79
CA ALA A 104 -7.08 1.20 -0.31
C ALA A 104 -8.06 0.04 -0.35
N THR A 105 -7.53 -1.15 -0.60
CA THR A 105 -8.25 -2.42 -0.48
C THR A 105 -7.34 -3.40 0.23
N LEU A 106 -7.91 -4.13 1.19
CA LEU A 106 -7.20 -5.16 1.95
C LEU A 106 -7.93 -6.48 1.77
N LEU A 107 -7.21 -7.51 1.34
CA LEU A 107 -7.76 -8.84 1.09
C LEU A 107 -6.99 -9.89 1.89
N CYS A 108 -7.73 -10.82 2.48
CA CYS A 108 -7.14 -12.04 3.01
C CYS A 108 -7.28 -13.13 1.93
N ILE A 109 -6.15 -13.68 1.50
CA ILE A 109 -6.06 -14.63 0.38
C ILE A 109 -5.47 -15.96 0.84
N SER A 110 -5.56 -16.98 0.00
CA SER A 110 -5.14 -18.34 0.36
C SER A 110 -3.62 -18.52 0.39
N GLY A 111 -2.85 -17.72 -0.33
CA GLY A 111 -1.39 -17.82 -0.33
C GLY A 111 -0.76 -16.88 -1.33
N LEU A 112 0.55 -16.71 -1.21
CA LEU A 112 1.39 -15.90 -2.09
C LEU A 112 2.40 -16.80 -2.80
N ALA A 113 3.24 -16.19 -3.65
CA ALA A 113 4.17 -16.94 -4.50
C ALA A 113 5.19 -17.78 -3.73
N ASP A 114 5.58 -17.33 -2.54
CA ASP A 114 6.46 -18.07 -1.63
C ASP A 114 5.70 -18.33 -0.33
N PRO A 115 5.72 -19.55 0.22
CA PRO A 115 4.99 -19.87 1.44
C PRO A 115 5.47 -19.10 2.68
N ARG A 116 6.66 -18.52 2.65
CA ARG A 116 7.15 -17.66 3.74
C ARG A 116 6.53 -16.28 3.74
N TYR A 117 5.95 -15.86 2.61
CA TYR A 117 5.35 -14.53 2.49
C TYR A 117 3.98 -14.51 3.17
N LEU A 118 3.80 -13.58 4.10
CA LEU A 118 2.55 -13.37 4.82
C LEU A 118 1.79 -12.15 4.33
N VAL A 119 2.45 -11.32 3.51
CA VAL A 119 1.89 -10.05 3.00
C VAL A 119 2.54 -9.70 1.67
N GLU A 120 1.77 -9.03 0.83
CA GLU A 120 2.25 -8.40 -0.40
C GLU A 120 1.46 -7.11 -0.60
N ILE A 121 2.11 -6.07 -1.12
CA ILE A 121 1.48 -4.76 -1.32
C ILE A 121 1.77 -4.26 -2.73
N GLU A 122 0.73 -3.87 -3.46
CA GLU A 122 0.87 -3.20 -4.75
C GLU A 122 0.26 -1.81 -4.67
N ALA A 123 0.65 -0.92 -5.58
CA ALA A 123 0.21 0.46 -5.50
C ALA A 123 0.22 1.14 -6.86
N ILE A 124 -0.50 2.26 -6.93
CA ILE A 124 -0.46 3.20 -8.05
C ILE A 124 -0.20 4.57 -7.46
N ALA A 125 0.71 5.33 -8.08
CA ALA A 125 1.00 6.71 -7.73
C ALA A 125 0.73 7.63 -8.91
N ALA A 126 0.43 8.89 -8.61
CA ALA A 126 0.19 9.91 -9.61
C ALA A 126 0.78 11.24 -9.16
N LYS A 127 1.44 11.94 -10.09
CA LYS A 127 2.06 13.23 -9.82
C LYS A 127 1.96 14.14 -11.03
N VAL A 128 1.51 15.35 -10.79
CA VAL A 128 1.45 16.40 -11.81
C VAL A 128 2.82 17.04 -12.04
#